data_ba6eabea751cbfa4439944701f934b6e
#
_entry.id   ba6eabea751cbfa4439944701f934b6e
#
_cell.length_a   1.000
_cell.length_b   1.000
_cell.length_c   1.000
_cell.angle_alpha   90.00
_cell.angle_beta   90.00
_cell.angle_gamma   90.00
#
_symmetry.space_group_name_H-M   'P 1'
#
loop_
_entity.id
_entity.type
_entity.pdbx_description
1 polymer ?
#
loop_
_entity_poly.entity_id
_entity_poly.type
_entity_poly.pdbx_seq_one_letter_code
_entity_poly.pdbx_strand_id
1 'polypeptide(L)'
;MKTINVRGVILGEGRTKIICPVVDTALDAALATVERAKRLHVDAVEYRADWSGNVRDTDKLMHDLRCVRECLGERPLMFTFRSVPEGGHTELPRDEYIALVRAAIDSGCADMVDIEHCVGDAAAEELIAHARANGVVSLYSYHNFDETPETDWICELITHARNLGADIPKCAVMARSRGDLVKLLSATERMTRDAGDTPVLTVAMGADGVLSRLAGEVFGSCMTFCTVNASSAPGQVDCERAYAAISALHECITE
;
A
#
# COMPACT_ATOMS: atom_id res chain seq x y z
N MET A 1 13.08 -14.15 -0.01
CA MET A 1 12.38 -13.00 0.63
C MET A 1 11.67 -13.52 1.88
N LYS A 2 11.64 -12.75 2.98
CA LYS A 2 10.83 -13.05 4.17
C LYS A 2 9.36 -12.91 3.85
N THR A 3 8.51 -13.67 4.54
CA THR A 3 7.05 -13.55 4.41
C THR A 3 6.46 -12.85 5.62
N ILE A 4 5.35 -12.17 5.42
CA ILE A 4 4.57 -11.51 6.48
C ILE A 4 3.14 -12.05 6.41
N ASN A 5 2.66 -12.59 7.52
CA ASN A 5 1.28 -13.06 7.62
C ASN A 5 0.39 -11.95 8.20
N VAL A 6 -0.60 -11.51 7.45
CA VAL A 6 -1.61 -10.54 7.89
C VAL A 6 -2.98 -11.23 7.79
N ARG A 7 -3.55 -11.62 8.91
CA ARG A 7 -4.85 -12.34 8.99
C ARG A 7 -4.96 -13.53 8.00
N GLY A 8 -3.91 -14.34 7.87
CA GLY A 8 -3.89 -15.50 6.97
C GLY A 8 -3.50 -15.16 5.52
N VAL A 9 -3.39 -13.89 5.14
CA VAL A 9 -2.84 -13.48 3.85
C VAL A 9 -1.32 -13.40 3.96
N ILE A 10 -0.61 -14.22 3.19
CA ILE A 10 0.86 -14.27 3.21
C ILE A 10 1.40 -13.30 2.16
N LEU A 11 2.07 -12.25 2.62
CA LEU A 11 2.75 -11.27 1.77
C LEU A 11 4.18 -11.76 1.50
N GLY A 12 4.63 -11.66 0.25
CA GLY A 12 5.96 -12.11 -0.18
C GLY A 12 6.05 -13.58 -0.60
N GLU A 13 4.91 -14.28 -0.70
CA GLU A 13 4.82 -15.65 -1.18
C GLU A 13 3.59 -15.83 -2.09
N GLY A 14 3.74 -16.68 -3.11
CA GLY A 14 2.71 -16.94 -4.11
C GLY A 14 2.40 -15.70 -4.95
N ARG A 15 1.24 -15.67 -5.57
CA ARG A 15 0.83 -14.55 -6.42
C ARG A 15 0.86 -13.20 -5.69
N THR A 16 1.10 -12.14 -6.44
CA THR A 16 0.96 -10.75 -5.94
C THR A 16 -0.42 -10.54 -5.32
N LYS A 17 -0.50 -9.97 -4.11
CA LYS A 17 -1.77 -9.73 -3.42
C LYS A 17 -2.41 -8.43 -3.90
N ILE A 18 -3.74 -8.46 -4.05
CA ILE A 18 -4.55 -7.35 -4.56
C ILE A 18 -5.14 -6.56 -3.40
N ILE A 19 -4.82 -5.27 -3.34
CA ILE A 19 -5.40 -4.32 -2.40
C ILE A 19 -6.41 -3.42 -3.12
N CYS A 20 -7.58 -3.24 -2.51
CA CYS A 20 -8.60 -2.30 -2.98
C CYS A 20 -8.60 -1.03 -2.12
N PRO A 21 -8.24 0.15 -2.67
CA PRO A 21 -8.40 1.42 -1.97
C PRO A 21 -9.87 1.85 -1.92
N VAL A 22 -10.31 2.29 -0.75
CA VAL A 22 -11.61 2.92 -0.48
C VAL A 22 -11.39 4.42 -0.41
N VAL A 23 -11.85 5.14 -1.43
CA VAL A 23 -11.65 6.59 -1.64
C VAL A 23 -13.00 7.34 -1.58
N ASP A 24 -13.87 6.90 -0.71
CA ASP A 24 -15.20 7.47 -0.54
C ASP A 24 -15.21 8.53 0.58
N THR A 25 -15.93 9.63 0.36
CA THR A 25 -16.02 10.72 1.33
C THR A 25 -17.00 10.41 2.46
N ALA A 26 -18.12 9.75 2.16
CA ALA A 26 -19.16 9.39 3.12
C ALA A 26 -18.97 7.94 3.62
N LEU A 27 -19.20 7.71 4.90
CA LEU A 27 -19.09 6.39 5.52
C LEU A 27 -19.95 5.33 4.81
N ASP A 28 -21.22 5.63 4.52
CA ASP A 28 -22.11 4.67 3.86
C ASP A 28 -21.59 4.24 2.47
N ALA A 29 -21.00 5.17 1.72
CA ALA A 29 -20.38 4.86 0.43
C ALA A 29 -19.11 4.01 0.62
N ALA A 30 -18.29 4.31 1.62
CA ALA A 30 -17.12 3.50 1.97
C ALA A 30 -17.51 2.06 2.34
N LEU A 31 -18.55 1.89 3.16
CA LEU A 31 -19.07 0.56 3.52
C LEU A 31 -19.61 -0.19 2.29
N ALA A 32 -20.30 0.49 1.38
CA ALA A 32 -20.78 -0.11 0.13
C ALA A 32 -19.60 -0.56 -0.76
N THR A 33 -18.52 0.22 -0.83
CA THR A 33 -17.29 -0.15 -1.55
C THR A 33 -16.62 -1.37 -0.90
N VAL A 34 -16.53 -1.42 0.43
CA VAL A 34 -16.01 -2.58 1.17
C VAL A 34 -16.85 -3.83 0.88
N GLU A 35 -18.18 -3.75 0.97
CA GLU A 35 -19.08 -4.88 0.67
C GLU A 35 -18.93 -5.37 -0.78
N ARG A 36 -18.67 -4.47 -1.72
CA ARG A 36 -18.36 -4.85 -3.09
C ARG A 36 -17.01 -5.54 -3.19
N ALA A 37 -15.96 -5.01 -2.55
CA ALA A 37 -14.62 -5.61 -2.52
C ALA A 37 -14.63 -7.02 -1.94
N LYS A 38 -15.48 -7.29 -0.92
CA LYS A 38 -15.65 -8.63 -0.33
C LYS A 38 -16.16 -9.69 -1.31
N ARG A 39 -16.86 -9.29 -2.38
CA ARG A 39 -17.41 -10.20 -3.40
C ARG A 39 -16.46 -10.45 -4.56
N LEU A 40 -15.33 -9.75 -4.59
CA LEU A 40 -14.32 -9.81 -5.64
C LEU A 40 -13.04 -10.46 -5.12
N HIS A 41 -12.12 -10.77 -6.03
CA HIS A 41 -10.80 -11.35 -5.71
C HIS A 41 -9.85 -10.27 -5.16
N VAL A 42 -10.19 -9.74 -3.98
CA VAL A 42 -9.41 -8.74 -3.24
C VAL A 42 -8.86 -9.39 -1.99
N ASP A 43 -7.55 -9.29 -1.77
CA ASP A 43 -6.88 -9.87 -0.61
C ASP A 43 -6.92 -8.96 0.62
N ALA A 44 -6.87 -7.64 0.42
CA ALA A 44 -6.89 -6.62 1.47
C ALA A 44 -7.64 -5.37 1.02
N VAL A 45 -8.11 -4.58 1.97
CA VAL A 45 -8.70 -3.26 1.75
C VAL A 45 -7.80 -2.18 2.34
N GLU A 46 -7.62 -1.08 1.62
CA GLU A 46 -6.98 0.14 2.10
C GLU A 46 -8.04 1.19 2.40
N TYR A 47 -8.17 1.62 3.67
CA TYR A 47 -9.01 2.76 4.02
C TYR A 47 -8.21 4.06 3.84
N ARG A 48 -8.57 4.87 2.84
CA ARG A 48 -7.96 6.14 2.50
C ARG A 48 -8.59 7.26 3.32
N ALA A 49 -8.04 7.47 4.51
CA ALA A 49 -8.53 8.44 5.49
C ALA A 49 -8.50 9.90 4.98
N ASP A 50 -7.58 10.21 4.08
CA ASP A 50 -7.46 11.53 3.45
C ASP A 50 -8.68 11.91 2.57
N TRP A 51 -9.49 10.95 2.15
CA TRP A 51 -10.75 11.16 1.42
C TRP A 51 -11.97 11.28 2.34
N SER A 52 -11.88 10.82 3.59
CA SER A 52 -13.01 10.87 4.51
C SER A 52 -13.47 12.28 4.81
N GLY A 53 -14.78 12.52 4.78
CA GLY A 53 -15.38 13.78 5.23
C GLY A 53 -15.11 14.07 6.72
N ASN A 54 -14.73 13.07 7.49
CA ASN A 54 -14.42 13.16 8.91
C ASN A 54 -12.90 13.30 9.21
N VAL A 55 -12.06 13.48 8.20
CA VAL A 55 -10.59 13.46 8.31
C VAL A 55 -10.00 14.44 9.34
N ARG A 56 -10.69 15.55 9.64
CA ARG A 56 -10.26 16.56 10.64
C ARG A 56 -10.84 16.33 12.04
N ASP A 57 -11.63 15.27 12.23
CA ASP A 57 -12.22 14.89 13.52
C ASP A 57 -11.75 13.46 13.82
N THR A 58 -10.69 13.34 14.59
CA THR A 58 -10.04 12.04 14.86
C THR A 58 -11.02 11.03 15.48
N ASP A 59 -11.91 11.46 16.38
CA ASP A 59 -12.86 10.55 17.03
C ASP A 59 -13.86 9.97 16.02
N LYS A 60 -14.39 10.81 15.13
CA LYS A 60 -15.29 10.35 14.06
C LYS A 60 -14.55 9.49 13.03
N LEU A 61 -13.34 9.85 12.67
CA LEU A 61 -12.55 9.07 11.74
C LEU A 61 -12.20 7.68 12.29
N MET A 62 -11.88 7.58 13.59
CA MET A 62 -11.66 6.30 14.27
C MET A 62 -12.97 5.49 14.41
N HIS A 63 -14.11 6.17 14.54
CA HIS A 63 -15.42 5.51 14.44
C HIS A 63 -15.63 4.94 13.03
N ASP A 64 -15.38 5.71 11.99
CA ASP A 64 -15.49 5.26 10.58
C ASP A 64 -14.57 4.05 10.33
N LEU A 65 -13.31 4.11 10.78
CA LEU A 65 -12.35 3.01 10.65
C LEU A 65 -12.86 1.73 11.34
N ARG A 66 -13.51 1.86 12.50
CA ARG A 66 -14.11 0.72 13.21
C ARG A 66 -15.27 0.14 12.40
N CYS A 67 -16.16 0.97 11.87
CA CYS A 67 -17.26 0.52 11.01
C CYS A 67 -16.74 -0.22 9.76
N VAL A 68 -15.67 0.31 9.14
CA VAL A 68 -15.00 -0.34 8.01
C VAL A 68 -14.42 -1.69 8.42
N ARG A 69 -13.75 -1.79 9.59
CA ARG A 69 -13.22 -3.05 10.13
C ARG A 69 -14.32 -4.09 10.36
N GLU A 70 -15.42 -3.68 11.00
CA GLU A 70 -16.56 -4.56 11.27
C GLU A 70 -17.20 -5.06 9.96
N CYS A 71 -17.42 -4.17 9.01
CA CYS A 71 -17.94 -4.50 7.67
C CYS A 71 -17.02 -5.47 6.92
N LEU A 72 -15.70 -5.22 6.96
CA LEU A 72 -14.70 -6.02 6.22
C LEU A 72 -14.55 -7.45 6.80
N GLY A 73 -14.75 -7.63 8.11
CA GLY A 73 -14.60 -8.94 8.79
C GLY A 73 -13.12 -9.37 8.89
N GLU A 74 -12.77 -10.56 8.45
CA GLU A 74 -11.45 -11.17 8.68
C GLU A 74 -10.38 -10.77 7.65
N ARG A 75 -10.74 -10.06 6.57
CA ARG A 75 -9.74 -9.63 5.59
C ARG A 75 -8.82 -8.54 6.15
N PRO A 76 -7.54 -8.49 5.74
CA PRO A 76 -6.61 -7.44 6.12
C PRO A 76 -7.14 -6.04 5.80
N LEU A 77 -7.00 -5.11 6.77
CA LEU A 77 -7.31 -3.69 6.62
C LEU A 77 -6.05 -2.87 6.78
N MET A 78 -5.73 -2.07 5.78
CA MET A 78 -4.67 -1.08 5.81
C MET A 78 -5.27 0.31 6.06
N PHE A 79 -4.73 1.05 7.03
CA PHE A 79 -5.02 2.46 7.21
C PHE A 79 -3.98 3.30 6.49
N THR A 80 -4.45 4.24 5.67
CA THR A 80 -3.60 5.20 4.95
C THR A 80 -4.17 6.60 5.06
N PHE A 81 -3.38 7.55 5.53
CA PHE A 81 -3.58 8.96 5.25
C PHE A 81 -2.50 9.38 4.24
N ARG A 82 -2.90 9.71 3.02
CA ARG A 82 -2.00 10.20 1.98
C ARG A 82 -1.98 11.72 1.99
N SER A 83 -0.78 12.31 2.18
CA SER A 83 -0.60 13.75 2.16
C SER A 83 -0.64 14.32 0.73
N VAL A 84 -0.99 15.59 0.61
CA VAL A 84 -1.09 16.26 -0.70
C VAL A 84 0.22 16.21 -1.50
N PRO A 85 1.41 16.42 -0.91
CA PRO A 85 2.67 16.27 -1.64
C PRO A 85 2.91 14.88 -2.24
N GLU A 86 2.32 13.84 -1.64
CA GLU A 86 2.40 12.45 -2.14
C GLU A 86 1.10 12.01 -2.85
N GLY A 87 0.31 12.95 -3.36
CA GLY A 87 -0.88 12.69 -4.19
C GLY A 87 -2.16 12.38 -3.41
N GLY A 88 -2.25 12.83 -2.17
CA GLY A 88 -3.44 12.72 -1.33
C GLY A 88 -4.50 13.78 -1.61
N HIS A 89 -5.64 13.63 -0.95
CA HIS A 89 -6.81 14.50 -1.14
C HIS A 89 -6.88 15.65 -0.13
N THR A 90 -6.47 15.42 1.10
CA THR A 90 -6.53 16.41 2.18
C THR A 90 -5.15 16.66 2.76
N GLU A 91 -4.85 17.93 3.07
CA GLU A 91 -3.63 18.32 3.75
C GLU A 91 -3.84 18.37 5.27
N LEU A 92 -2.90 17.81 6.02
CA LEU A 92 -2.79 17.95 7.47
C LEU A 92 -1.42 18.49 7.84
N PRO A 93 -1.32 19.29 8.92
CA PRO A 93 -0.04 19.59 9.55
C PRO A 93 0.68 18.29 9.95
N ARG A 94 2.00 18.32 9.90
CA ARG A 94 2.83 17.13 10.18
C ARG A 94 2.50 16.48 11.54
N ASP A 95 2.31 17.30 12.59
CA ASP A 95 2.04 16.77 13.93
C ASP A 95 0.64 16.14 14.03
N GLU A 96 -0.35 16.68 13.29
CA GLU A 96 -1.68 16.08 13.18
C GLU A 96 -1.63 14.77 12.40
N TYR A 97 -0.83 14.67 11.32
CA TYR A 97 -0.58 13.43 10.60
C TYR A 97 -0.01 12.35 11.54
N ILE A 98 1.04 12.69 12.31
CA ILE A 98 1.67 11.75 13.26
C ILE A 98 0.65 11.28 14.30
N ALA A 99 -0.12 12.21 14.89
CA ALA A 99 -1.15 11.89 15.87
C ALA A 99 -2.24 10.99 15.29
N LEU A 100 -2.65 11.24 14.04
CA LEU A 100 -3.66 10.46 13.34
C LEU A 100 -3.20 9.03 13.05
N VAL A 101 -1.98 8.86 12.52
CA VAL A 101 -1.41 7.52 12.27
C VAL A 101 -1.28 6.75 13.59
N ARG A 102 -0.84 7.40 14.66
CA ARG A 102 -0.77 6.79 16.00
C ARG A 102 -2.17 6.36 16.48
N ALA A 103 -3.19 7.21 16.36
CA ALA A 103 -4.55 6.88 16.74
C ALA A 103 -5.10 5.67 15.95
N ALA A 104 -4.77 5.56 14.67
CA ALA A 104 -5.15 4.41 13.85
C ALA A 104 -4.48 3.12 14.34
N ILE A 105 -3.20 3.16 14.71
CA ILE A 105 -2.49 2.01 15.31
C ILE A 105 -3.16 1.62 16.64
N ASP A 106 -3.40 2.60 17.53
CA ASP A 106 -3.97 2.38 18.86
C ASP A 106 -5.43 1.90 18.82
N SER A 107 -6.13 2.13 17.72
CA SER A 107 -7.53 1.71 17.54
C SER A 107 -7.72 0.20 17.55
N GLY A 108 -6.68 -0.58 17.23
CA GLY A 108 -6.75 -2.04 17.05
C GLY A 108 -7.59 -2.49 15.85
N CYS A 109 -8.01 -1.54 14.98
CA CYS A 109 -8.84 -1.84 13.81
C CYS A 109 -8.01 -2.10 12.54
N ALA A 110 -6.84 -1.47 12.42
CA ALA A 110 -5.94 -1.63 11.28
C ALA A 110 -4.93 -2.76 11.51
N ASP A 111 -4.72 -3.58 10.50
CA ASP A 111 -3.70 -4.65 10.49
C ASP A 111 -2.39 -4.16 9.87
N MET A 112 -2.49 -3.15 9.01
CA MET A 112 -1.37 -2.51 8.33
C MET A 112 -1.53 -0.99 8.40
N VAL A 113 -0.43 -0.26 8.41
CA VAL A 113 -0.41 1.21 8.39
C VAL A 113 0.62 1.72 7.39
N ASP A 114 0.22 2.74 6.61
CA ASP A 114 1.11 3.43 5.66
C ASP A 114 1.71 4.66 6.34
N ILE A 115 3.04 4.73 6.40
CA ILE A 115 3.84 5.81 7.00
C ILE A 115 4.66 6.45 5.87
N GLU A 116 4.43 7.74 5.63
CA GLU A 116 5.04 8.43 4.49
C GLU A 116 6.49 8.83 4.73
N HIS A 117 7.31 8.76 3.69
CA HIS A 117 8.69 9.24 3.69
C HIS A 117 8.78 10.74 4.09
N CYS A 118 7.84 11.55 3.64
CA CYS A 118 7.85 13.00 3.87
C CYS A 118 7.64 13.39 5.35
N VAL A 119 7.25 12.46 6.22
CA VAL A 119 7.13 12.74 7.66
C VAL A 119 8.49 12.93 8.35
N GLY A 120 9.58 12.46 7.72
CA GLY A 120 10.95 12.51 8.22
C GLY A 120 11.31 11.35 9.14
N ASP A 121 12.59 10.97 9.13
CA ASP A 121 13.11 9.73 9.70
C ASP A 121 12.76 9.51 11.16
N ALA A 122 12.95 10.50 12.01
CA ALA A 122 12.71 10.37 13.46
C ALA A 122 11.25 10.02 13.78
N ALA A 123 10.29 10.66 13.09
CA ALA A 123 8.88 10.34 13.28
C ALA A 123 8.49 9.02 12.63
N ALA A 124 9.05 8.70 11.47
CA ALA A 124 8.82 7.43 10.81
C ALA A 124 9.31 6.26 11.68
N GLU A 125 10.54 6.35 12.23
CA GLU A 125 11.11 5.35 13.13
C GLU A 125 10.24 5.15 14.38
N GLU A 126 9.77 6.24 14.98
CA GLU A 126 8.86 6.19 16.14
C GLU A 126 7.53 5.50 15.79
N LEU A 127 6.90 5.85 14.67
CA LEU A 127 5.63 5.26 14.24
C LEU A 127 5.80 3.78 13.86
N ILE A 128 6.89 3.41 13.19
CA ILE A 128 7.23 2.02 12.85
C ILE A 128 7.40 1.18 14.14
N ALA A 129 8.15 1.71 15.11
CA ALA A 129 8.34 1.04 16.40
C ALA A 129 7.00 0.89 17.15
N HIS A 130 6.15 1.92 17.11
CA HIS A 130 4.82 1.91 17.72
C HIS A 130 3.89 0.89 17.04
N ALA A 131 3.86 0.84 15.71
CA ALA A 131 3.11 -0.16 14.94
C ALA A 131 3.54 -1.59 15.32
N ARG A 132 4.84 -1.84 15.36
CA ARG A 132 5.40 -3.15 15.76
C ARG A 132 5.00 -3.55 17.17
N ALA A 133 5.03 -2.61 18.14
CA ALA A 133 4.64 -2.86 19.52
C ALA A 133 3.16 -3.26 19.66
N ASN A 134 2.31 -2.81 18.71
CA ASN A 134 0.88 -3.13 18.66
C ASN A 134 0.53 -4.25 17.68
N GLY A 135 1.52 -4.94 17.07
CA GLY A 135 1.28 -6.02 16.12
C GLY A 135 0.72 -5.57 14.77
N VAL A 136 0.87 -4.28 14.44
CA VAL A 136 0.45 -3.68 13.16
C VAL A 136 1.65 -3.67 12.20
N VAL A 137 1.45 -4.13 10.97
CA VAL A 137 2.47 -4.15 9.93
C VAL A 137 2.68 -2.76 9.35
N SER A 138 3.92 -2.29 9.33
CA SER A 138 4.28 -0.96 8.84
C SER A 138 4.71 -0.99 7.38
N LEU A 139 4.09 -0.12 6.54
CA LEU A 139 4.59 0.24 5.24
C LEU A 139 5.30 1.60 5.35
N TYR A 140 6.53 1.71 4.84
CA TYR A 140 7.19 3.01 4.67
C TYR A 140 7.14 3.39 3.21
N SER A 141 6.40 4.45 2.87
CA SER A 141 6.00 4.75 1.50
C SER A 141 6.61 6.05 0.97
N TYR A 142 7.00 6.01 -0.30
CA TYR A 142 7.37 7.15 -1.11
C TYR A 142 6.56 7.16 -2.40
N HIS A 143 6.05 8.33 -2.79
CA HIS A 143 5.31 8.53 -4.03
C HIS A 143 5.88 9.71 -4.81
N ASN A 144 6.15 9.49 -6.09
CA ASN A 144 6.57 10.54 -7.03
C ASN A 144 5.64 10.51 -8.26
N PHE A 145 4.83 11.55 -8.40
CA PHE A 145 3.86 11.69 -9.49
C PHE A 145 4.46 12.33 -10.76
N ASP A 146 5.71 12.78 -10.68
CA ASP A 146 6.37 13.48 -11.77
C ASP A 146 7.25 12.58 -12.61
N GLU A 147 8.03 11.69 -11.98
CA GLU A 147 9.05 10.90 -12.68
C GLU A 147 9.34 9.56 -11.97
N THR A 148 10.14 8.74 -12.63
CA THR A 148 10.78 7.55 -12.05
C THR A 148 12.27 7.85 -11.82
N PRO A 149 12.73 7.87 -10.57
CA PRO A 149 14.15 8.00 -10.25
C PRO A 149 15.01 6.87 -10.82
N GLU A 150 16.33 7.06 -10.79
CA GLU A 150 17.26 6.02 -11.22
C GLU A 150 17.21 4.77 -10.32
N THR A 151 17.49 3.61 -10.90
CA THR A 151 17.43 2.30 -10.23
C THR A 151 18.17 2.29 -8.89
N ASP A 152 19.39 2.88 -8.85
CA ASP A 152 20.21 2.89 -7.64
C ASP A 152 19.55 3.72 -6.53
N TRP A 153 18.95 4.85 -6.87
CA TRP A 153 18.22 5.69 -5.90
C TRP A 153 17.02 4.94 -5.29
N ILE A 154 16.28 4.18 -6.13
CA ILE A 154 15.14 3.37 -5.63
C ILE A 154 15.66 2.28 -4.68
N CYS A 155 16.79 1.65 -5.00
CA CYS A 155 17.42 0.67 -4.10
C CYS A 155 17.87 1.30 -2.78
N GLU A 156 18.44 2.50 -2.81
CA GLU A 156 18.82 3.26 -1.61
C GLU A 156 17.59 3.59 -0.74
N LEU A 157 16.48 4.04 -1.34
CA LEU A 157 15.23 4.29 -0.64
C LEU A 157 14.69 3.03 0.08
N ILE A 158 14.67 1.89 -0.62
CA ILE A 158 14.21 0.61 -0.05
C ILE A 158 15.14 0.18 1.10
N THR A 159 16.46 0.33 0.92
CA THR A 159 17.44 0.04 1.97
C THR A 159 17.27 0.94 3.18
N HIS A 160 17.04 2.23 2.94
CA HIS A 160 16.77 3.21 3.99
C HIS A 160 15.52 2.83 4.81
N ALA A 161 14.41 2.52 4.14
CA ALA A 161 13.18 2.07 4.79
C ALA A 161 13.39 0.83 5.68
N ARG A 162 14.19 -0.14 5.20
CA ARG A 162 14.58 -1.33 5.98
C ARG A 162 15.41 -0.97 7.21
N ASN A 163 16.33 -0.01 7.08
CA ASN A 163 17.16 0.46 8.20
C ASN A 163 16.34 1.16 9.27
N LEU A 164 15.27 1.89 8.90
CA LEU A 164 14.30 2.44 9.85
C LEU A 164 13.43 1.33 10.51
N GLY A 165 13.51 0.12 10.01
CA GLY A 165 12.80 -1.04 10.54
C GLY A 165 11.41 -1.26 9.97
N ALA A 166 11.05 -0.65 8.85
CA ALA A 166 9.78 -0.89 8.17
C ALA A 166 9.63 -2.35 7.74
N ASP A 167 8.43 -2.87 7.90
CA ASP A 167 8.12 -4.25 7.48
C ASP A 167 8.05 -4.36 5.96
N ILE A 168 7.49 -3.35 5.28
CA ILE A 168 7.31 -3.31 3.82
C ILE A 168 7.72 -1.93 3.28
N PRO A 169 8.91 -1.78 2.72
CA PRO A 169 9.25 -0.61 1.90
C PRO A 169 8.32 -0.48 0.70
N LYS A 170 7.79 0.72 0.45
CA LYS A 170 6.88 1.00 -0.65
C LYS A 170 7.40 2.16 -1.50
N CYS A 171 7.47 1.94 -2.82
CA CYS A 171 7.88 2.96 -3.79
C CYS A 171 6.88 3.00 -4.95
N ALA A 172 6.18 4.12 -5.12
CA ALA A 172 5.27 4.37 -6.22
C ALA A 172 5.75 5.57 -7.03
N VAL A 173 6.06 5.36 -8.32
CA VAL A 173 6.68 6.37 -9.19
C VAL A 173 5.93 6.49 -10.51
N MET A 174 6.04 7.63 -11.19
CA MET A 174 5.40 7.85 -12.48
C MET A 174 6.28 7.32 -13.61
N ALA A 175 5.80 6.32 -14.37
CA ALA A 175 6.43 5.90 -15.61
C ALA A 175 5.92 6.77 -16.77
N ARG A 176 6.82 7.52 -17.40
CA ARG A 176 6.59 8.31 -18.62
C ARG A 176 7.13 7.61 -19.86
N SER A 177 7.79 6.47 -19.68
CA SER A 177 8.36 5.65 -20.73
C SER A 177 8.51 4.20 -20.26
N ARG A 178 8.69 3.29 -21.23
CA ARG A 178 9.05 1.89 -20.94
C ARG A 178 10.40 1.77 -20.21
N GLY A 179 11.31 2.71 -20.44
CA GLY A 179 12.59 2.78 -19.72
C GLY A 179 12.40 3.00 -18.23
N ASP A 180 11.43 3.83 -17.84
CA ASP A 180 11.11 4.09 -16.44
C ASP A 180 10.54 2.83 -15.76
N LEU A 181 9.68 2.11 -16.45
CA LEU A 181 9.20 0.80 -15.96
C LEU A 181 10.37 -0.16 -15.73
N VAL A 182 11.31 -0.25 -16.66
CA VAL A 182 12.49 -1.13 -16.52
C VAL A 182 13.35 -0.74 -15.32
N LYS A 183 13.56 0.58 -15.07
CA LYS A 183 14.28 1.05 -13.87
C LYS A 183 13.62 0.53 -12.58
N LEU A 184 12.31 0.69 -12.44
CA LEU A 184 11.58 0.23 -11.25
C LEU A 184 11.64 -1.29 -11.09
N LEU A 185 11.38 -2.04 -12.17
CA LEU A 185 11.41 -3.51 -12.13
C LEU A 185 12.79 -4.04 -11.80
N SER A 186 13.86 -3.40 -12.33
CA SER A 186 15.24 -3.74 -12.01
C SER A 186 15.57 -3.48 -10.53
N ALA A 187 15.11 -2.35 -9.97
CA ALA A 187 15.26 -2.08 -8.54
C ALA A 187 14.52 -3.12 -7.69
N THR A 188 13.29 -3.45 -8.08
CA THR A 188 12.45 -4.44 -7.36
C THR A 188 13.14 -5.80 -7.30
N GLU A 189 13.62 -6.30 -8.45
CA GLU A 189 14.33 -7.58 -8.53
C GLU A 189 15.61 -7.57 -7.68
N ARG A 190 16.42 -6.51 -7.78
CA ARG A 190 17.65 -6.37 -6.98
C ARG A 190 17.40 -6.40 -5.48
N MET A 191 16.33 -5.76 -5.02
CA MET A 191 16.00 -5.61 -3.60
C MET A 191 15.22 -6.80 -3.02
N THR A 192 14.84 -7.78 -3.84
CA THR A 192 14.09 -8.97 -3.40
C THR A 192 14.80 -10.28 -3.73
N ARG A 193 16.01 -10.22 -4.26
CA ARG A 193 16.79 -11.39 -4.67
C ARG A 193 17.19 -12.27 -3.50
N ASP A 194 17.52 -11.69 -2.36
CA ASP A 194 18.03 -12.42 -1.21
C ASP A 194 16.88 -12.92 -0.31
N ALA A 195 16.96 -14.17 0.12
CA ALA A 195 15.96 -14.83 0.96
C ALA A 195 15.75 -14.16 2.33
N GLY A 196 16.72 -13.36 2.80
CA GLY A 196 16.64 -12.61 4.05
C GLY A 196 15.90 -11.29 3.97
N ASP A 197 15.63 -10.79 2.76
CA ASP A 197 15.03 -9.48 2.52
C ASP A 197 13.55 -9.44 2.91
N THR A 198 13.12 -8.29 3.48
CA THR A 198 11.69 -8.02 3.71
C THR A 198 10.95 -7.87 2.38
N PRO A 199 9.65 -8.20 2.32
CA PRO A 199 8.84 -7.92 1.14
C PRO A 199 8.92 -6.44 0.77
N VAL A 200 8.78 -6.14 -0.51
CA VAL A 200 8.66 -4.77 -1.01
C VAL A 200 7.35 -4.60 -1.78
N LEU A 201 6.88 -3.35 -1.85
CA LEU A 201 5.76 -2.97 -2.69
C LEU A 201 6.24 -1.89 -3.66
N THR A 202 6.34 -2.22 -4.94
CA THR A 202 6.77 -1.27 -5.96
C THR A 202 5.72 -1.15 -7.06
N VAL A 203 5.42 0.08 -7.47
CA VAL A 203 4.40 0.38 -8.47
C VAL A 203 4.86 1.49 -9.39
N ALA A 204 4.82 1.25 -10.70
CA ALA A 204 4.90 2.28 -11.71
C ALA A 204 3.49 2.76 -12.08
N MET A 205 3.24 4.06 -11.92
CA MET A 205 1.98 4.71 -12.28
C MET A 205 1.95 5.04 -13.77
N GLY A 206 0.75 5.30 -14.31
CA GLY A 206 0.55 5.59 -15.73
C GLY A 206 0.42 4.35 -16.59
N ALA A 207 0.13 4.56 -17.88
CA ALA A 207 -0.12 3.46 -18.83
C ALA A 207 1.16 2.63 -19.10
N ASP A 208 2.33 3.27 -19.18
CA ASP A 208 3.60 2.59 -19.37
C ASP A 208 4.01 1.75 -18.14
N GLY A 209 3.44 2.04 -16.96
CA GLY A 209 3.71 1.33 -15.71
C GLY A 209 2.85 0.10 -15.43
N VAL A 210 1.83 -0.18 -16.25
CA VAL A 210 0.79 -1.20 -15.94
C VAL A 210 1.38 -2.60 -15.65
N LEU A 211 2.46 -2.98 -16.31
CA LEU A 211 3.07 -4.30 -16.11
C LEU A 211 3.61 -4.48 -14.69
N SER A 212 4.09 -3.42 -14.01
CA SER A 212 4.54 -3.50 -12.61
C SER A 212 3.42 -3.94 -11.67
N ARG A 213 2.17 -3.65 -12.02
CA ARG A 213 0.99 -4.02 -11.23
C ARG A 213 0.55 -5.46 -11.43
N LEU A 214 0.83 -6.04 -12.60
CA LEU A 214 0.37 -7.36 -12.98
C LEU A 214 1.44 -8.45 -12.82
N ALA A 215 2.71 -8.10 -12.99
CA ALA A 215 3.84 -9.02 -12.94
C ALA A 215 4.66 -8.89 -11.62
N GLY A 216 4.03 -8.43 -10.54
CA GLY A 216 4.71 -8.22 -9.25
C GLY A 216 5.43 -9.47 -8.74
N GLU A 217 4.82 -10.65 -8.85
CA GLU A 217 5.43 -11.93 -8.42
C GLU A 217 6.73 -12.23 -9.18
N VAL A 218 6.78 -11.93 -10.49
CA VAL A 218 7.97 -12.18 -11.33
C VAL A 218 9.18 -11.35 -10.87
N PHE A 219 8.92 -10.13 -10.38
CA PHE A 219 9.96 -9.17 -10.00
C PHE A 219 10.15 -9.03 -8.49
N GLY A 220 9.25 -9.57 -7.68
CA GLY A 220 9.33 -9.58 -6.22
C GLY A 220 8.44 -8.54 -5.49
N SER A 221 7.56 -7.81 -6.18
CA SER A 221 6.59 -6.93 -5.50
C SER A 221 5.46 -7.75 -4.90
N CYS A 222 5.26 -7.63 -3.58
CA CYS A 222 4.34 -8.50 -2.83
C CYS A 222 2.86 -8.13 -2.98
N MET A 223 2.56 -6.86 -3.34
CA MET A 223 1.19 -6.35 -3.43
C MET A 223 1.01 -5.40 -4.62
N THR A 224 -0.23 -5.23 -5.04
CA THR A 224 -0.64 -4.24 -6.04
C THR A 224 -1.98 -3.60 -5.69
N PHE A 225 -2.20 -2.37 -6.13
CA PHE A 225 -3.45 -1.63 -5.91
C PHE A 225 -4.32 -1.71 -7.15
N CYS A 226 -5.56 -2.17 -6.98
CA CYS A 226 -6.56 -2.31 -8.02
C CYS A 226 -7.85 -1.57 -7.67
N THR A 227 -8.66 -1.23 -8.67
CA THR A 227 -9.91 -0.50 -8.45
C THR A 227 -11.10 -1.43 -8.35
N VAL A 228 -12.06 -1.08 -7.49
CA VAL A 228 -13.41 -1.66 -7.45
C VAL A 228 -14.44 -0.68 -7.96
N ASN A 229 -14.33 0.59 -7.60
CA ASN A 229 -15.22 1.69 -8.02
C ASN A 229 -14.42 2.84 -8.64
N ALA A 230 -13.62 3.53 -7.83
CA ALA A 230 -12.83 4.69 -8.22
C ALA A 230 -11.33 4.40 -8.13
N SER A 231 -10.54 5.03 -8.99
CA SER A 231 -9.09 4.94 -8.97
C SER A 231 -8.51 5.93 -7.97
N SER A 232 -7.56 5.49 -7.16
CA SER A 232 -6.78 6.34 -6.24
C SER A 232 -5.46 6.83 -6.85
N ALA A 233 -5.05 6.29 -8.01
CA ALA A 233 -3.81 6.67 -8.68
C ALA A 233 -3.86 6.31 -10.18
N PRO A 234 -3.11 7.02 -11.04
CA PRO A 234 -3.04 6.73 -12.48
C PRO A 234 -2.61 5.29 -12.80
N GLY A 235 -3.26 4.69 -13.79
CA GLY A 235 -2.90 3.35 -14.29
C GLY A 235 -3.36 2.18 -13.42
N GLN A 236 -4.20 2.40 -12.40
CA GLN A 236 -4.82 1.30 -11.67
C GLN A 236 -5.73 0.48 -12.57
N VAL A 237 -5.68 -0.84 -12.39
CA VAL A 237 -6.46 -1.82 -13.14
C VAL A 237 -7.67 -2.25 -12.32
N ASP A 238 -8.76 -2.61 -12.96
CA ASP A 238 -9.91 -3.25 -12.31
C ASP A 238 -9.49 -4.54 -11.59
N CYS A 239 -10.03 -4.79 -10.39
CA CYS A 239 -9.62 -5.92 -9.54
C CYS A 239 -9.76 -7.27 -10.22
N GLU A 240 -10.86 -7.53 -10.93
CA GLU A 240 -11.08 -8.83 -11.59
C GLU A 240 -10.17 -9.03 -12.79
N ARG A 241 -9.90 -7.96 -13.55
CA ARG A 241 -8.93 -8.01 -14.67
C ARG A 241 -7.50 -8.23 -14.15
N ALA A 242 -7.15 -7.57 -13.05
CA ALA A 242 -5.85 -7.76 -12.42
C ALA A 242 -5.71 -9.19 -11.88
N TYR A 243 -6.74 -9.70 -11.19
CA TYR A 243 -6.75 -11.06 -10.68
C TYR A 243 -6.56 -12.09 -11.79
N ALA A 244 -7.30 -11.96 -12.90
CA ALA A 244 -7.17 -12.86 -14.03
C ALA A 244 -5.74 -12.88 -14.62
N ALA A 245 -5.14 -11.70 -14.81
CA ALA A 245 -3.79 -11.61 -15.35
C ALA A 245 -2.72 -12.14 -14.38
N ILE A 246 -2.82 -11.78 -13.09
CA ILE A 246 -1.90 -12.24 -12.04
C ILE A 246 -2.00 -13.75 -11.85
N SER A 247 -3.22 -14.33 -11.86
CA SER A 247 -3.41 -15.76 -11.69
C SER A 247 -2.85 -16.56 -12.88
N ALA A 248 -3.06 -16.07 -14.10
CA ALA A 248 -2.48 -16.71 -15.29
C ALA A 248 -0.94 -16.69 -15.26
N LEU A 249 -0.31 -15.59 -14.81
CA LEU A 249 1.14 -15.53 -14.62
C LEU A 249 1.60 -16.48 -13.51
N HIS A 250 0.89 -16.54 -12.40
CA HIS A 250 1.20 -17.44 -11.28
C HIS A 250 1.17 -18.91 -11.68
N GLU A 251 0.14 -19.33 -12.43
CA GLU A 251 0.04 -20.68 -12.98
C GLU A 251 1.25 -21.03 -13.85
N CYS A 252 1.66 -20.12 -14.76
CA CYS A 252 2.84 -20.34 -15.61
C CYS A 252 4.18 -20.41 -14.86
N ILE A 253 4.27 -19.81 -13.66
CA ILE A 253 5.51 -19.83 -12.85
C ILE A 253 5.58 -21.10 -12.00
N THR A 254 4.44 -21.69 -11.65
CA THR A 254 4.35 -22.82 -10.72
C THR A 254 4.18 -24.18 -11.42
N GLU A 255 3.93 -24.22 -12.74
CA GLU A 255 3.98 -25.42 -13.59
C GLU A 255 5.45 -25.89 -13.82
#